data_4d2d35a36d4e070b30e89fdb5940eb63
#
_entry.id   4d2d35a36d4e070b30e89fdb5940eb63
#
_cell.length_a   1.000
_cell.length_b   1.000
_cell.length_c   1.000
_cell.angle_alpha   90.00
_cell.angle_beta   90.00
_cell.angle_gamma   90.00
#
_symmetry.space_group_name_H-M   'P 1'
#
loop_
_entity.id
_entity.type
_entity.pdbx_description
1 polymer ?
#
loop_
_entity_poly.entity_id
_entity_poly.type
_entity_poly.pdbx_seq_one_letter_code
_entity_poly.pdbx_strand_id
1 'polypeptide(L)'
;MKQFEWSLRLKGFPVNEAKKTQAIIDGFTQADYANYLSKQLQAIVAFHLEHTPFYNTLCQGIDTKDWSALPVLTKANLQQPLANRLSDKYTLKTVHKHKTSGSSGTPFEFAKDNFAHAMTWVTFMQRYSWFNIDLNTSKQARFYGIPLDTNGYYKERLKDCLGNRFRFSVFDLSDAALNKVLHKFKRTKFNYINGYTSAIVQFAKFLKRNNIVLKDVCPTLTVCIVTSEMLFDDDKKLLETQFNIPIVNEYGAAELGLIAFEDQHDNWIVNTNHLYVEILDNNNQPVPYGQPGKIVVTDLYNRAHPFIRYELGDLGQLSTKSTLQRPILDALTGRTSDFITLPSGKIAAGLTFYYVTKTVMTKDANVKEFIVEQIEINTFKIDYVSTEALSQPQQKAVQLAVDKYLEPNLKLIFEQKTILEREVSGKLKQFRSGL
;
A
#
# COMPACT_ATOMS: atom_id res chain seq x y z
N MET A 1 6.97 -29.43 -3.59
CA MET A 1 7.95 -28.75 -4.48
C MET A 1 7.86 -27.26 -4.23
N LYS A 2 8.99 -26.55 -4.02
CA LYS A 2 9.01 -25.10 -3.73
C LYS A 2 8.78 -24.29 -5.01
N GLN A 3 7.56 -24.35 -5.57
CA GLN A 3 7.22 -23.80 -6.89
C GLN A 3 7.48 -22.30 -7.03
N PHE A 4 7.12 -21.51 -6.01
CA PHE A 4 7.30 -20.08 -6.03
C PHE A 4 8.78 -19.66 -6.04
N GLU A 5 9.57 -20.19 -5.10
CA GLU A 5 11.01 -19.93 -5.04
C GLU A 5 11.74 -20.41 -6.30
N TRP A 6 11.34 -21.57 -6.82
CA TRP A 6 11.90 -22.10 -8.07
C TRP A 6 11.64 -21.14 -9.25
N SER A 7 10.42 -20.58 -9.33
CA SER A 7 10.09 -19.60 -10.38
C SER A 7 10.93 -18.32 -10.31
N LEU A 8 11.28 -17.86 -9.09
CA LEU A 8 12.18 -16.74 -8.89
C LEU A 8 13.62 -17.07 -9.33
N ARG A 9 14.11 -18.23 -8.95
CA ARG A 9 15.46 -18.70 -9.35
C ARG A 9 15.62 -18.87 -10.85
N LEU A 10 14.61 -19.41 -11.54
CA LEU A 10 14.59 -19.51 -13.00
C LEU A 10 14.69 -18.16 -13.71
N LYS A 11 14.18 -17.09 -13.06
CA LYS A 11 14.31 -15.71 -13.56
C LYS A 11 15.65 -15.05 -13.19
N GLY A 12 16.58 -15.80 -12.58
CA GLY A 12 17.91 -15.31 -12.20
C GLY A 12 17.95 -14.53 -10.87
N PHE A 13 16.90 -14.59 -10.05
CA PHE A 13 16.92 -13.92 -8.74
C PHE A 13 17.67 -14.75 -7.70
N PRO A 14 18.67 -14.17 -6.98
CA PRO A 14 19.52 -14.88 -6.03
C PRO A 14 18.82 -15.07 -4.66
N VAL A 15 17.72 -15.82 -4.64
CA VAL A 15 16.87 -16.01 -3.46
C VAL A 15 17.62 -16.61 -2.26
N ASN A 16 18.59 -17.52 -2.51
CA ASN A 16 19.36 -18.15 -1.43
C ASN A 16 20.28 -17.14 -0.75
N GLU A 17 20.91 -16.25 -1.52
CA GLU A 17 21.77 -15.19 -1.01
C GLU A 17 20.95 -14.19 -0.20
N ALA A 18 19.81 -13.75 -0.75
CA ALA A 18 18.89 -12.87 -0.05
C ALA A 18 18.39 -13.46 1.28
N LYS A 19 18.05 -14.76 1.33
CA LYS A 19 17.68 -15.45 2.57
C LYS A 19 18.83 -15.50 3.59
N LYS A 20 20.07 -15.73 3.15
CA LYS A 20 21.24 -15.69 4.03
C LYS A 20 21.45 -14.28 4.60
N THR A 21 21.38 -13.25 3.74
CA THR A 21 21.50 -11.85 4.17
C THR A 21 20.43 -11.50 5.19
N GLN A 22 19.17 -11.86 4.94
CA GLN A 22 18.09 -11.63 5.88
C GLN A 22 18.31 -12.33 7.22
N ALA A 23 18.71 -13.61 7.22
CA ALA A 23 18.97 -14.36 8.44
C ALA A 23 20.12 -13.73 9.28
N ILE A 24 21.13 -13.16 8.63
CA ILE A 24 22.21 -12.42 9.31
C ILE A 24 21.64 -11.15 9.98
N ILE A 25 20.81 -10.38 9.26
CA ILE A 25 20.21 -9.14 9.78
C ILE A 25 19.27 -9.45 10.95
N ASP A 26 18.47 -10.50 10.83
CA ASP A 26 17.53 -10.94 11.89
C ASP A 26 18.26 -11.37 13.17
N GLY A 27 19.51 -11.79 13.06
CA GLY A 27 20.35 -12.19 14.19
C GLY A 27 21.12 -11.03 14.85
N PHE A 28 21.05 -9.81 14.33
CA PHE A 28 21.79 -8.67 14.90
C PHE A 28 21.22 -8.23 16.25
N THR A 29 22.11 -7.79 17.15
CA THR A 29 21.72 -6.94 18.27
C THR A 29 21.38 -5.53 17.78
N GLN A 30 20.81 -4.68 18.63
CA GLN A 30 20.54 -3.28 18.25
C GLN A 30 21.83 -2.53 17.87
N ALA A 31 22.95 -2.78 18.55
CA ALA A 31 24.24 -2.16 18.25
C ALA A 31 24.80 -2.65 16.90
N ASP A 32 24.72 -3.96 16.65
CA ASP A 32 25.15 -4.54 15.37
C ASP A 32 24.31 -3.99 14.20
N TYR A 33 22.99 -3.88 14.41
CA TYR A 33 22.08 -3.33 13.40
C TYR A 33 22.39 -1.85 13.11
N ALA A 34 22.66 -1.03 14.12
CA ALA A 34 23.03 0.37 13.94
C ALA A 34 24.31 0.51 13.09
N ASN A 35 25.34 -0.28 13.40
CA ASN A 35 26.58 -0.32 12.64
C ASN A 35 26.37 -0.81 11.20
N TYR A 36 25.57 -1.87 11.03
CA TYR A 36 25.21 -2.40 9.73
C TYR A 36 24.47 -1.35 8.89
N LEU A 37 23.43 -0.72 9.45
CA LEU A 37 22.63 0.29 8.74
C LEU A 37 23.50 1.46 8.30
N SER A 38 24.35 2.00 9.19
CA SER A 38 25.26 3.09 8.85
C SER A 38 26.18 2.73 7.66
N LYS A 39 26.74 1.51 7.66
CA LYS A 39 27.56 1.03 6.55
C LYS A 39 26.78 0.87 5.25
N GLN A 40 25.55 0.34 5.30
CA GLN A 40 24.72 0.16 4.12
C GLN A 40 24.28 1.49 3.51
N LEU A 41 23.89 2.46 4.34
CA LEU A 41 23.55 3.81 3.90
C LEU A 41 24.71 4.48 3.20
N GLN A 42 25.91 4.42 3.79
CA GLN A 42 27.13 4.95 3.16
C GLN A 42 27.45 4.24 1.85
N ALA A 43 27.35 2.90 1.83
CA ALA A 43 27.66 2.10 0.65
C ALA A 43 26.73 2.36 -0.52
N ILE A 44 25.40 2.49 -0.29
CA ILE A 44 24.43 2.75 -1.37
C ILE A 44 24.59 4.17 -1.92
N VAL A 45 24.84 5.16 -1.07
CA VAL A 45 25.11 6.54 -1.48
C VAL A 45 26.39 6.61 -2.31
N ALA A 46 27.51 6.06 -1.80
CA ALA A 46 28.79 6.03 -2.52
C ALA A 46 28.65 5.36 -3.89
N PHE A 47 27.95 4.22 -3.96
CA PHE A 47 27.71 3.52 -5.21
C PHE A 47 26.97 4.39 -6.23
N HIS A 48 25.87 5.06 -5.82
CA HIS A 48 25.11 5.89 -6.74
C HIS A 48 25.78 7.21 -7.11
N LEU A 49 26.62 7.76 -6.24
CA LEU A 49 27.48 8.91 -6.57
C LEU A 49 28.50 8.55 -7.68
N GLU A 50 29.06 7.35 -7.60
CA GLU A 50 30.07 6.90 -8.56
C GLU A 50 29.44 6.42 -9.89
N HIS A 51 28.31 5.68 -9.82
CA HIS A 51 27.80 4.92 -10.94
C HIS A 51 26.45 5.40 -11.51
N THR A 52 25.84 6.45 -10.95
CA THR A 52 24.55 6.95 -11.42
C THR A 52 24.62 8.45 -11.71
N PRO A 53 24.91 8.85 -12.96
CA PRO A 53 25.07 10.27 -13.32
C PRO A 53 23.89 11.15 -12.89
N PHE A 54 22.68 10.62 -13.00
CA PHE A 54 21.46 11.28 -12.51
C PHE A 54 21.56 11.65 -11.02
N TYR A 55 21.93 10.70 -10.17
CA TYR A 55 22.02 10.93 -8.72
C TYR A 55 23.22 11.82 -8.35
N ASN A 56 24.35 11.60 -9.01
CA ASN A 56 25.53 12.44 -8.87
C ASN A 56 25.24 13.91 -9.15
N THR A 57 24.51 14.20 -10.25
CA THR A 57 24.10 15.57 -10.60
C THR A 57 23.21 16.21 -9.52
N LEU A 58 22.30 15.44 -8.95
CA LEU A 58 21.43 15.94 -7.86
C LEU A 58 22.21 16.26 -6.56
N CYS A 59 23.33 15.61 -6.35
CA CYS A 59 24.19 15.79 -5.17
C CYS A 59 25.32 16.82 -5.36
N GLN A 60 25.40 17.49 -6.52
CA GLN A 60 26.43 18.50 -6.74
C GLN A 60 26.34 19.65 -5.75
N GLY A 61 27.47 19.96 -5.10
CA GLY A 61 27.54 21.03 -4.08
C GLY A 61 27.00 20.66 -2.71
N ILE A 62 26.59 19.40 -2.49
CA ILE A 62 26.06 18.89 -1.21
C ILE A 62 27.15 18.13 -0.48
N ASP A 63 27.23 18.28 0.86
CA ASP A 63 28.03 17.39 1.68
C ASP A 63 27.37 16.00 1.77
N THR A 64 27.85 15.09 0.92
CA THR A 64 27.30 13.73 0.83
C THR A 64 27.66 12.83 2.02
N LYS A 65 28.49 13.31 2.97
CA LYS A 65 28.74 12.62 4.23
C LYS A 65 27.68 12.93 5.29
N ASP A 66 27.03 14.08 5.17
CA ASP A 66 25.87 14.41 5.99
C ASP A 66 24.60 13.81 5.36
N TRP A 67 24.07 12.78 6.01
CA TRP A 67 22.86 12.12 5.58
C TRP A 67 21.65 13.08 5.45
N SER A 68 21.56 14.03 6.37
CA SER A 68 20.44 15.00 6.39
C SER A 68 20.49 16.00 5.24
N ALA A 69 21.69 16.28 4.72
CA ALA A 69 21.90 17.16 3.58
C ALA A 69 21.56 16.50 2.22
N LEU A 70 21.51 15.17 2.15
CA LEU A 70 21.18 14.47 0.91
C LEU A 70 19.78 14.83 0.40
N PRO A 71 19.59 14.97 -0.93
CA PRO A 71 18.32 15.39 -1.50
C PRO A 71 17.23 14.35 -1.23
N VAL A 72 16.03 14.83 -0.88
CA VAL A 72 14.83 14.02 -0.85
C VAL A 72 14.29 13.90 -2.27
N LEU A 73 14.31 12.68 -2.82
CA LEU A 73 13.81 12.41 -4.15
C LEU A 73 12.29 12.34 -4.14
N THR A 74 11.65 13.10 -4.99
CA THR A 74 10.21 13.04 -5.20
C THR A 74 9.86 12.24 -6.46
N LYS A 75 8.59 11.88 -6.61
CA LYS A 75 8.09 11.24 -7.83
C LYS A 75 8.32 12.11 -9.07
N ALA A 76 8.27 13.45 -8.92
CA ALA A 76 8.53 14.39 -10.00
C ALA A 76 9.99 14.30 -10.50
N ASN A 77 10.96 14.13 -9.61
CA ASN A 77 12.36 13.92 -10.00
C ASN A 77 12.54 12.66 -10.84
N LEU A 78 11.67 11.65 -10.65
CA LEU A 78 11.73 10.33 -11.29
C LEU A 78 10.85 10.22 -12.56
N GLN A 79 10.23 11.30 -13.05
CA GLN A 79 9.38 11.28 -14.25
C GLN A 79 10.15 11.24 -15.58
N GLN A 80 11.47 11.36 -15.56
CA GLN A 80 12.29 11.24 -16.78
C GLN A 80 12.46 9.76 -17.20
N PRO A 81 12.92 9.50 -18.46
CA PRO A 81 13.11 8.14 -18.95
C PRO A 81 13.98 7.29 -18.03
N LEU A 82 13.57 6.04 -17.79
CA LEU A 82 14.27 5.13 -16.87
C LEU A 82 15.76 4.96 -17.23
N ALA A 83 16.10 4.92 -18.53
CA ALA A 83 17.48 4.77 -18.98
C ALA A 83 18.42 5.88 -18.46
N ASN A 84 17.90 7.10 -18.28
CA ASN A 84 18.67 8.24 -17.77
C ASN A 84 18.92 8.19 -16.26
N ARG A 85 18.18 7.34 -15.54
CA ARG A 85 18.23 7.21 -14.10
C ARG A 85 18.90 5.93 -13.61
N LEU A 86 19.25 5.02 -14.55
CA LEU A 86 19.95 3.79 -14.21
C LEU A 86 21.43 4.07 -13.92
N SER A 87 21.98 3.26 -13.04
CA SER A 87 23.44 3.16 -12.86
C SER A 87 24.09 2.61 -14.14
N ASP A 88 25.33 3.06 -14.42
CA ASP A 88 26.12 2.62 -15.59
C ASP A 88 26.48 1.12 -15.57
N LYS A 89 26.32 0.46 -14.41
CA LYS A 89 26.51 -0.99 -14.26
C LYS A 89 25.33 -1.81 -14.78
N TYR A 90 24.21 -1.15 -15.12
CA TYR A 90 22.97 -1.82 -15.52
C TYR A 90 22.40 -1.25 -16.83
N THR A 91 21.65 -2.07 -17.51
CA THR A 91 20.91 -1.71 -18.72
C THR A 91 19.43 -2.05 -18.57
N LEU A 92 18.58 -1.51 -19.43
CA LEU A 92 17.16 -1.85 -19.45
C LEU A 92 16.88 -3.35 -19.67
N LYS A 93 17.87 -4.14 -20.10
CA LYS A 93 17.76 -5.60 -20.31
C LYS A 93 18.17 -6.40 -19.06
N THR A 94 19.03 -5.85 -18.22
CA THR A 94 19.60 -6.55 -17.05
C THR A 94 18.89 -6.27 -15.74
N VAL A 95 17.86 -5.40 -15.76
CA VAL A 95 17.08 -5.02 -14.57
C VAL A 95 15.65 -5.54 -14.62
N HIS A 96 15.07 -5.76 -13.45
CA HIS A 96 13.65 -6.01 -13.32
C HIS A 96 12.87 -4.68 -13.37
N LYS A 97 12.15 -4.46 -14.49
CA LYS A 97 11.37 -3.24 -14.72
C LYS A 97 9.92 -3.40 -14.29
N HIS A 98 9.37 -2.34 -13.74
CA HIS A 98 7.95 -2.26 -13.43
C HIS A 98 7.45 -0.82 -13.59
N LYS A 99 6.12 -0.64 -13.56
CA LYS A 99 5.46 0.68 -13.59
C LYS A 99 4.57 0.82 -12.36
N THR A 100 4.50 2.03 -11.82
CA THR A 100 3.51 2.36 -10.80
C THR A 100 2.11 2.37 -11.42
N SER A 101 1.06 2.19 -10.60
CA SER A 101 -0.33 2.22 -11.05
C SER A 101 -0.82 3.60 -11.52
N GLY A 102 -0.06 4.66 -11.22
CA GLY A 102 -0.43 6.02 -11.59
C GLY A 102 -1.56 6.63 -10.77
N SER A 103 -1.84 6.12 -9.60
CA SER A 103 -2.90 6.62 -8.70
C SER A 103 -2.80 8.12 -8.34
N SER A 104 -1.65 8.73 -8.56
CA SER A 104 -1.39 10.18 -8.39
C SER A 104 -1.20 10.91 -9.72
N GLY A 105 -1.74 10.39 -10.83
CA GLY A 105 -1.59 10.96 -12.17
C GLY A 105 -0.73 10.07 -13.09
N THR A 106 0.45 10.54 -13.51
CA THR A 106 1.28 9.85 -14.48
C THR A 106 2.05 8.68 -13.85
N PRO A 107 1.91 7.44 -14.36
CA PRO A 107 2.75 6.31 -13.94
C PRO A 107 4.22 6.58 -14.26
N PHE A 108 5.14 6.15 -13.37
CA PHE A 108 6.54 6.16 -13.72
C PHE A 108 7.12 4.75 -13.75
N GLU A 109 8.11 4.56 -14.63
CA GLU A 109 8.86 3.31 -14.69
C GLU A 109 9.97 3.31 -13.64
N PHE A 110 10.18 2.18 -13.01
CA PHE A 110 11.28 1.97 -12.09
C PHE A 110 11.96 0.62 -12.34
N ALA A 111 13.14 0.47 -11.76
CA ALA A 111 13.91 -0.76 -11.89
C ALA A 111 14.44 -1.22 -10.53
N LYS A 112 14.61 -2.53 -10.40
CA LYS A 112 15.40 -3.17 -9.35
C LYS A 112 16.44 -4.09 -9.97
N ASP A 113 17.62 -4.16 -9.40
CA ASP A 113 18.52 -5.24 -9.72
C ASP A 113 18.01 -6.57 -9.14
N ASN A 114 18.64 -7.66 -9.56
CA ASN A 114 18.17 -8.99 -9.19
C ASN A 114 18.24 -9.27 -7.68
N PHE A 115 19.25 -8.71 -6.99
CA PHE A 115 19.40 -8.94 -5.54
C PHE A 115 18.36 -8.13 -4.75
N ALA A 116 18.18 -6.84 -5.06
CA ALA A 116 17.14 -6.02 -4.43
C ALA A 116 15.74 -6.60 -4.65
N HIS A 117 15.47 -7.14 -5.85
CA HIS A 117 14.20 -7.83 -6.12
C HIS A 117 14.06 -9.12 -5.32
N ALA A 118 15.15 -9.89 -5.15
CA ALA A 118 15.14 -11.10 -4.32
C ALA A 118 14.89 -10.76 -2.83
N MET A 119 15.52 -9.70 -2.30
CA MET A 119 15.30 -9.21 -0.93
C MET A 119 13.82 -8.84 -0.70
N THR A 120 13.20 -8.16 -1.67
CA THR A 120 11.75 -7.85 -1.60
C THR A 120 10.93 -9.13 -1.40
N TRP A 121 11.14 -10.16 -2.20
CA TRP A 121 10.36 -11.41 -2.09
C TRP A 121 10.68 -12.22 -0.85
N VAL A 122 11.92 -12.23 -0.40
CA VAL A 122 12.32 -12.91 0.84
C VAL A 122 11.65 -12.24 2.04
N THR A 123 11.51 -10.93 2.04
CA THR A 123 10.74 -10.19 3.06
C THR A 123 9.26 -10.58 3.05
N PHE A 124 8.61 -10.65 1.88
CA PHE A 124 7.23 -11.15 1.80
C PHE A 124 7.10 -12.58 2.35
N MET A 125 8.01 -13.49 1.99
CA MET A 125 8.00 -14.85 2.52
C MET A 125 8.10 -14.87 4.06
N GLN A 126 8.99 -14.05 4.63
CA GLN A 126 9.16 -13.95 6.08
C GLN A 126 7.91 -13.40 6.76
N ARG A 127 7.37 -12.27 6.30
CA ARG A 127 6.21 -11.62 6.93
C ARG A 127 4.96 -12.51 6.85
N TYR A 128 4.74 -13.14 5.71
CA TYR A 128 3.62 -14.06 5.53
C TYR A 128 3.76 -15.32 6.39
N SER A 129 5.00 -15.78 6.65
CA SER A 129 5.22 -16.93 7.55
C SER A 129 4.82 -16.68 9.00
N TRP A 130 4.71 -15.40 9.44
CA TRP A 130 4.17 -15.08 10.76
C TRP A 130 2.73 -15.57 10.96
N PHE A 131 1.99 -15.72 9.87
CA PHE A 131 0.62 -16.22 9.85
C PHE A 131 0.51 -17.63 9.21
N ASN A 132 1.60 -18.42 9.27
CA ASN A 132 1.68 -19.78 8.73
C ASN A 132 1.42 -19.86 7.22
N ILE A 133 1.74 -18.80 6.46
CA ILE A 133 1.65 -18.78 5.01
C ILE A 133 3.02 -19.11 4.40
N ASP A 134 3.06 -20.22 3.65
CA ASP A 134 4.18 -20.55 2.77
C ASP A 134 3.78 -20.24 1.32
N LEU A 135 4.41 -19.25 0.70
CA LEU A 135 4.12 -18.87 -0.69
C LEU A 135 4.37 -20.00 -1.71
N ASN A 136 5.08 -21.06 -1.33
CA ASN A 136 5.29 -22.23 -2.18
C ASN A 136 4.09 -23.18 -2.19
N THR A 137 3.31 -23.24 -1.11
CA THR A 137 2.27 -24.26 -0.90
C THR A 137 0.91 -23.70 -0.58
N SER A 138 0.84 -22.53 0.07
CA SER A 138 -0.42 -21.91 0.50
C SER A 138 -1.20 -21.35 -0.69
N LYS A 139 -2.49 -21.68 -0.77
CA LYS A 139 -3.37 -21.23 -1.84
C LYS A 139 -4.02 -19.91 -1.53
N GLN A 140 -3.82 -18.93 -2.42
CA GLN A 140 -4.28 -17.55 -2.27
C GLN A 140 -5.66 -17.32 -2.90
N ALA A 141 -6.57 -16.71 -2.14
CA ALA A 141 -7.75 -16.02 -2.66
C ALA A 141 -7.39 -14.54 -2.85
N ARG A 142 -7.29 -14.07 -4.11
CA ARG A 142 -6.74 -12.76 -4.43
C ARG A 142 -7.83 -11.81 -4.94
N PHE A 143 -8.06 -10.68 -4.26
CA PHE A 143 -9.02 -9.64 -4.65
C PHE A 143 -8.28 -8.48 -5.31
N TYR A 144 -8.15 -8.53 -6.64
CA TYR A 144 -7.43 -7.52 -7.43
C TYR A 144 -8.07 -7.33 -8.81
N GLY A 145 -7.75 -6.21 -9.46
CA GLY A 145 -8.09 -6.03 -10.86
C GLY A 145 -7.48 -7.11 -11.75
N ILE A 146 -8.15 -7.42 -12.84
CA ILE A 146 -7.67 -8.30 -13.90
C ILE A 146 -7.83 -7.54 -15.22
N PRO A 147 -6.88 -7.61 -16.17
CA PRO A 147 -7.05 -7.01 -17.47
C PRO A 147 -8.37 -7.43 -18.12
N LEU A 148 -9.07 -6.47 -18.73
CA LEU A 148 -10.36 -6.71 -19.37
C LEU A 148 -10.22 -7.20 -20.81
N ASP A 149 -9.05 -6.99 -21.43
CA ASP A 149 -8.71 -7.53 -22.75
C ASP A 149 -8.46 -9.05 -22.68
N THR A 150 -8.88 -9.76 -23.71
CA THR A 150 -8.87 -11.23 -23.76
C THR A 150 -7.46 -11.82 -23.52
N ASN A 151 -6.44 -11.27 -24.19
CA ASN A 151 -5.08 -11.78 -24.09
C ASN A 151 -4.48 -11.54 -22.70
N GLY A 152 -4.65 -10.36 -22.14
CA GLY A 152 -4.22 -10.01 -20.78
C GLY A 152 -4.92 -10.89 -19.74
N TYR A 153 -6.24 -11.12 -19.89
CA TYR A 153 -7.02 -11.96 -19.02
C TYR A 153 -6.46 -13.39 -18.93
N TYR A 154 -6.28 -14.08 -20.06
CA TYR A 154 -5.77 -15.47 -20.06
C TYR A 154 -4.33 -15.56 -19.58
N LYS A 155 -3.48 -14.58 -19.94
CA LYS A 155 -2.11 -14.49 -19.43
C LYS A 155 -2.05 -14.38 -17.90
N GLU A 156 -2.90 -13.53 -17.31
CA GLU A 156 -2.97 -13.39 -15.85
C GLU A 156 -3.58 -14.63 -15.19
N ARG A 157 -4.58 -15.28 -15.79
CA ARG A 157 -5.13 -16.55 -15.29
C ARG A 157 -4.09 -17.67 -15.27
N LEU A 158 -3.24 -17.76 -16.30
CA LEU A 158 -2.14 -18.73 -16.32
C LEU A 158 -1.12 -18.45 -15.22
N LYS A 159 -0.72 -17.18 -15.04
CA LYS A 159 0.16 -16.77 -13.92
C LYS A 159 -0.46 -17.08 -12.57
N ASP A 160 -1.76 -16.88 -12.41
CA ASP A 160 -2.47 -17.18 -11.18
C ASP A 160 -2.48 -18.68 -10.88
N CYS A 161 -2.68 -19.50 -11.89
CA CYS A 161 -2.61 -20.96 -11.77
C CYS A 161 -1.20 -21.43 -11.34
N LEU A 162 -0.16 -20.95 -12.03
CA LEU A 162 1.23 -21.25 -11.71
C LEU A 162 1.67 -20.71 -10.33
N GLY A 163 1.05 -19.62 -9.88
CA GLY A 163 1.30 -19.01 -8.56
C GLY A 163 0.45 -19.57 -7.43
N ASN A 164 -0.23 -20.70 -7.62
CA ASN A 164 -1.16 -21.32 -6.64
C ASN A 164 -2.18 -20.30 -6.07
N ARG A 165 -2.73 -19.45 -6.92
CA ARG A 165 -3.70 -18.41 -6.51
C ARG A 165 -4.91 -18.38 -7.43
N PHE A 166 -6.01 -17.87 -6.92
CA PHE A 166 -7.21 -17.58 -7.69
C PHE A 166 -7.59 -16.12 -7.51
N ARG A 167 -7.66 -15.36 -8.61
CA ARG A 167 -8.00 -13.94 -8.59
C ARG A 167 -9.49 -13.76 -8.81
N PHE A 168 -10.11 -13.04 -7.88
CA PHE A 168 -11.46 -12.50 -7.98
C PHE A 168 -11.37 -11.09 -8.56
N SER A 169 -12.17 -10.82 -9.59
CA SER A 169 -12.28 -9.48 -10.16
C SER A 169 -12.94 -8.53 -9.15
N VAL A 170 -12.40 -7.33 -9.04
CA VAL A 170 -12.92 -6.29 -8.15
C VAL A 170 -13.69 -5.20 -8.92
N PHE A 171 -13.91 -5.39 -10.22
CA PHE A 171 -14.65 -4.45 -11.05
C PHE A 171 -16.18 -4.63 -10.97
N ASP A 172 -16.63 -5.80 -10.53
CA ASP A 172 -18.04 -6.09 -10.24
C ASP A 172 -18.13 -6.70 -8.84
N LEU A 173 -18.75 -5.96 -7.93
CA LEU A 173 -19.00 -6.35 -6.53
C LEU A 173 -20.52 -6.43 -6.25
N SER A 174 -21.33 -6.67 -7.29
CA SER A 174 -22.75 -6.97 -7.14
C SER A 174 -22.98 -8.25 -6.32
N ASP A 175 -24.15 -8.37 -5.72
CA ASP A 175 -24.51 -9.55 -4.93
C ASP A 175 -24.42 -10.85 -5.77
N ALA A 176 -24.71 -10.78 -7.08
CA ALA A 176 -24.55 -11.90 -8.00
C ALA A 176 -23.07 -12.28 -8.19
N ALA A 177 -22.17 -11.30 -8.31
CA ALA A 177 -20.73 -11.54 -8.41
C ALA A 177 -20.16 -12.07 -7.08
N LEU A 178 -20.54 -11.47 -5.94
CA LEU A 178 -20.11 -11.88 -4.61
C LEU A 178 -20.63 -13.28 -4.26
N ASN A 179 -21.80 -13.67 -4.73
CA ASN A 179 -22.28 -15.05 -4.59
C ASN A 179 -21.41 -16.05 -5.35
N LYS A 180 -20.91 -15.71 -6.56
CA LYS A 180 -19.91 -16.53 -7.27
C LYS A 180 -18.59 -16.64 -6.49
N VAL A 181 -18.16 -15.55 -5.84
CA VAL A 181 -17.00 -15.59 -4.92
C VAL A 181 -17.24 -16.61 -3.81
N LEU A 182 -18.37 -16.51 -3.10
CA LEU A 182 -18.74 -17.44 -2.02
C LEU A 182 -18.78 -18.89 -2.51
N HIS A 183 -19.40 -19.16 -3.66
CA HIS A 183 -19.40 -20.51 -4.26
C HIS A 183 -18.00 -21.03 -4.56
N LYS A 184 -17.05 -20.14 -4.91
CA LYS A 184 -15.66 -20.55 -5.13
C LYS A 184 -14.98 -20.91 -3.82
N PHE A 185 -15.24 -20.19 -2.72
CA PHE A 185 -14.75 -20.53 -1.38
C PHE A 185 -15.29 -21.89 -0.89
N LYS A 186 -16.56 -22.20 -1.15
CA LYS A 186 -17.16 -23.52 -0.83
C LYS A 186 -16.46 -24.69 -1.52
N ARG A 187 -15.85 -24.48 -2.68
CA ARG A 187 -15.25 -25.53 -3.53
C ARG A 187 -13.73 -25.54 -3.54
N THR A 188 -13.09 -24.58 -2.87
CA THR A 188 -11.63 -24.41 -2.94
C THR A 188 -11.06 -24.20 -1.56
N LYS A 189 -10.10 -25.03 -1.17
CA LYS A 189 -9.37 -24.91 0.09
C LYS A 189 -8.36 -23.77 0.00
N PHE A 190 -8.79 -22.52 0.19
CA PHE A 190 -7.91 -21.38 0.29
C PHE A 190 -7.25 -21.35 1.67
N ASN A 191 -5.98 -20.93 1.73
CA ASN A 191 -5.24 -20.76 2.97
C ASN A 191 -5.29 -19.32 3.45
N TYR A 192 -5.25 -18.35 2.54
CA TYR A 192 -5.31 -16.95 2.89
C TYR A 192 -6.00 -16.09 1.83
N ILE A 193 -6.47 -14.93 2.27
CA ILE A 193 -7.02 -13.88 1.42
C ILE A 193 -5.98 -12.76 1.33
N ASN A 194 -5.81 -12.15 0.15
CA ASN A 194 -5.06 -10.91 0.00
C ASN A 194 -5.70 -10.04 -1.07
N GLY A 195 -5.81 -8.74 -0.82
CA GLY A 195 -6.37 -7.84 -1.83
C GLY A 195 -6.72 -6.45 -1.33
N TYR A 196 -7.39 -5.71 -2.21
CA TYR A 196 -7.84 -4.36 -1.93
C TYR A 196 -8.87 -4.35 -0.81
N THR A 197 -8.63 -3.47 0.17
CA THR A 197 -9.45 -3.36 1.38
C THR A 197 -10.92 -3.16 1.05
N SER A 198 -11.27 -2.23 0.16
CA SER A 198 -12.65 -1.94 -0.21
C SER A 198 -13.39 -3.14 -0.78
N ALA A 199 -12.74 -3.93 -1.65
CA ALA A 199 -13.35 -5.10 -2.26
C ALA A 199 -13.61 -6.21 -1.24
N ILE A 200 -12.65 -6.43 -0.32
CA ILE A 200 -12.76 -7.42 0.75
C ILE A 200 -13.85 -7.00 1.74
N VAL A 201 -13.95 -5.71 2.09
CA VAL A 201 -15.01 -5.16 2.94
C VAL A 201 -16.40 -5.34 2.30
N GLN A 202 -16.54 -5.13 0.99
CA GLN A 202 -17.81 -5.38 0.30
C GLN A 202 -18.21 -6.87 0.36
N PHE A 203 -17.24 -7.78 0.24
CA PHE A 203 -17.50 -9.20 0.42
C PHE A 203 -17.95 -9.53 1.85
N ALA A 204 -17.32 -8.94 2.88
CA ALA A 204 -17.75 -9.11 4.28
C ALA A 204 -19.17 -8.55 4.53
N LYS A 205 -19.51 -7.39 3.96
CA LYS A 205 -20.88 -6.83 4.02
C LYS A 205 -21.91 -7.77 3.38
N PHE A 206 -21.57 -8.39 2.24
CA PHE A 206 -22.40 -9.41 1.59
C PHE A 206 -22.60 -10.63 2.51
N LEU A 207 -21.53 -11.14 3.12
CA LEU A 207 -21.60 -12.28 4.06
C LEU A 207 -22.47 -11.94 5.27
N LYS A 208 -22.33 -10.73 5.84
CA LYS A 208 -23.16 -10.24 6.95
C LYS A 208 -24.65 -10.26 6.60
N ARG A 209 -25.04 -9.73 5.43
CA ARG A 209 -26.45 -9.73 4.99
C ARG A 209 -27.02 -11.13 4.83
N ASN A 210 -26.18 -12.12 4.54
CA ASN A 210 -26.58 -13.52 4.36
C ASN A 210 -26.36 -14.39 5.62
N ASN A 211 -25.95 -13.82 6.76
CA ASN A 211 -25.65 -14.50 8.00
C ASN A 211 -24.62 -15.64 7.82
N ILE A 212 -23.52 -15.37 7.09
CA ILE A 212 -22.49 -16.35 6.77
C ILE A 212 -21.17 -15.95 7.41
N VAL A 213 -20.53 -16.89 8.11
CA VAL A 213 -19.14 -16.77 8.58
C VAL A 213 -18.23 -17.51 7.59
N LEU A 214 -17.21 -16.82 7.06
CA LEU A 214 -16.39 -17.36 5.98
C LEU A 214 -15.53 -18.56 6.42
N LYS A 215 -15.06 -18.56 7.66
CA LYS A 215 -14.28 -19.68 8.24
C LYS A 215 -15.07 -21.00 8.25
N ASP A 216 -16.37 -20.93 8.45
CA ASP A 216 -17.23 -22.13 8.41
C ASP A 216 -17.38 -22.67 7.00
N VAL A 217 -17.33 -21.78 6.01
CA VAL A 217 -17.40 -22.14 4.57
C VAL A 217 -16.07 -22.67 4.06
N CYS A 218 -14.97 -22.10 4.51
CA CYS A 218 -13.61 -22.44 4.09
C CYS A 218 -12.68 -22.60 5.31
N PRO A 219 -12.74 -23.76 6.01
CA PRO A 219 -12.02 -23.98 7.27
C PRO A 219 -10.50 -23.90 7.16
N THR A 220 -9.94 -23.97 5.96
CA THR A 220 -8.50 -23.88 5.71
C THR A 220 -7.95 -22.45 5.74
N LEU A 221 -8.79 -21.43 5.76
CA LEU A 221 -8.37 -20.04 5.86
C LEU A 221 -7.68 -19.77 7.21
N THR A 222 -6.53 -19.09 7.18
CA THR A 222 -5.75 -18.75 8.38
C THR A 222 -5.65 -17.24 8.62
N VAL A 223 -5.69 -16.42 7.57
CA VAL A 223 -5.52 -14.97 7.65
C VAL A 223 -6.12 -14.27 6.43
N CYS A 224 -6.55 -13.03 6.63
CA CYS A 224 -6.90 -12.09 5.56
C CYS A 224 -5.94 -10.89 5.60
N ILE A 225 -5.19 -10.67 4.52
CA ILE A 225 -4.23 -9.58 4.36
C ILE A 225 -4.86 -8.54 3.44
N VAL A 226 -5.16 -7.37 3.98
CA VAL A 226 -5.68 -6.22 3.22
C VAL A 226 -4.54 -5.28 2.86
N THR A 227 -4.61 -4.64 1.70
CA THR A 227 -3.51 -3.80 1.19
C THR A 227 -3.99 -2.70 0.26
N SER A 228 -3.11 -1.74 0.00
CA SER A 228 -3.25 -0.70 -1.02
C SER A 228 -4.29 0.38 -0.78
N GLU A 229 -5.15 0.22 0.18
CA GLU A 229 -6.20 1.16 0.61
C GLU A 229 -6.24 1.18 2.14
N MET A 230 -6.80 2.24 2.71
CA MET A 230 -6.92 2.34 4.17
C MET A 230 -7.83 1.24 4.74
N LEU A 231 -7.39 0.65 5.85
CA LEU A 231 -8.23 -0.20 6.70
C LEU A 231 -8.67 0.61 7.91
N PHE A 232 -9.97 0.85 8.02
CA PHE A 232 -10.55 1.54 9.18
C PHE A 232 -10.96 0.54 10.26
N ASP A 233 -10.99 0.99 11.53
CA ASP A 233 -11.28 0.12 12.68
C ASP A 233 -12.63 -0.59 12.57
N ASP A 234 -13.67 0.12 12.11
CA ASP A 234 -15.00 -0.48 11.90
C ASP A 234 -14.99 -1.55 10.80
N ASP A 235 -14.20 -1.34 9.74
CA ASP A 235 -14.03 -2.34 8.68
C ASP A 235 -13.21 -3.53 9.19
N LYS A 236 -12.15 -3.31 9.98
CA LYS A 236 -11.37 -4.38 10.61
C LYS A 236 -12.27 -5.27 11.46
N LYS A 237 -13.08 -4.66 12.37
CA LYS A 237 -14.06 -5.38 13.19
C LYS A 237 -15.10 -6.16 12.37
N LEU A 238 -15.59 -5.57 11.28
CA LEU A 238 -16.51 -6.26 10.38
C LEU A 238 -15.85 -7.48 9.74
N LEU A 239 -14.62 -7.33 9.23
CA LEU A 239 -13.86 -8.41 8.63
C LEU A 239 -13.57 -9.53 9.62
N GLU A 240 -13.09 -9.19 10.83
CA GLU A 240 -12.83 -10.15 11.91
C GLU A 240 -14.09 -10.96 12.25
N THR A 241 -15.24 -10.27 12.39
CA THR A 241 -16.51 -10.92 12.70
C THR A 241 -16.98 -11.84 11.57
N GLN A 242 -16.94 -11.39 10.31
CA GLN A 242 -17.51 -12.15 9.20
C GLN A 242 -16.56 -13.24 8.67
N PHE A 243 -15.25 -13.05 8.84
CA PHE A 243 -14.29 -14.04 8.38
C PHE A 243 -13.86 -15.00 9.48
N ASN A 244 -13.91 -14.60 10.75
CA ASN A 244 -13.47 -15.34 11.93
C ASN A 244 -12.02 -15.85 11.79
N ILE A 245 -11.14 -14.98 11.28
CA ILE A 245 -9.69 -15.16 11.13
C ILE A 245 -9.00 -13.81 11.37
N PRO A 246 -7.69 -13.78 11.70
CA PRO A 246 -6.93 -12.55 11.80
C PRO A 246 -7.00 -11.70 10.53
N ILE A 247 -7.14 -10.39 10.71
CA ILE A 247 -7.10 -9.39 9.64
C ILE A 247 -5.81 -8.60 9.79
N VAL A 248 -4.98 -8.63 8.77
CA VAL A 248 -3.63 -8.06 8.77
C VAL A 248 -3.56 -6.92 7.76
N ASN A 249 -3.02 -5.80 8.17
CA ASN A 249 -2.81 -4.66 7.30
C ASN A 249 -1.39 -4.69 6.71
N GLU A 250 -1.32 -4.57 5.37
CA GLU A 250 -0.08 -4.54 4.60
C GLU A 250 0.09 -3.17 3.95
N TYR A 251 1.19 -2.48 4.28
CA TYR A 251 1.58 -1.24 3.64
C TYR A 251 2.80 -1.43 2.75
N GLY A 252 2.68 -1.00 1.51
CA GLY A 252 3.76 -1.13 0.55
C GLY A 252 3.58 -0.25 -0.68
N ALA A 253 4.65 -0.13 -1.44
CA ALA A 253 4.70 0.56 -2.71
C ALA A 253 5.25 -0.37 -3.80
N ALA A 254 4.78 -0.21 -5.04
CA ALA A 254 5.21 -1.05 -6.16
C ALA A 254 6.73 -1.01 -6.34
N GLU A 255 7.33 0.16 -6.16
CA GLU A 255 8.75 0.44 -6.32
C GLU A 255 9.63 -0.06 -5.17
N LEU A 256 9.10 -0.12 -3.95
CA LEU A 256 9.85 -0.50 -2.75
C LEU A 256 9.50 -1.91 -2.24
N GLY A 257 8.31 -2.40 -2.58
CA GLY A 257 7.78 -3.64 -2.04
C GLY A 257 7.07 -3.40 -0.69
N LEU A 258 7.23 -4.35 0.24
CA LEU A 258 6.62 -4.30 1.56
C LEU A 258 7.36 -3.31 2.47
N ILE A 259 6.67 -2.27 2.94
CA ILE A 259 7.22 -1.23 3.83
C ILE A 259 6.89 -1.55 5.28
N ALA A 260 5.62 -1.84 5.59
CA ALA A 260 5.21 -2.27 6.92
C ALA A 260 4.15 -3.38 6.84
N PHE A 261 4.16 -4.26 7.86
CA PHE A 261 3.28 -5.40 7.94
C PHE A 261 2.85 -5.63 9.39
N GLU A 262 1.57 -5.81 9.62
CA GLU A 262 1.02 -6.00 10.96
C GLU A 262 1.41 -7.39 11.50
N ASP A 263 1.91 -7.44 12.73
CA ASP A 263 2.26 -8.68 13.41
C ASP A 263 1.06 -9.28 14.16
N GLN A 264 1.26 -10.39 14.86
CA GLN A 264 0.21 -11.07 15.63
C GLN A 264 -0.26 -10.29 16.88
N HIS A 265 0.37 -9.16 17.19
CA HIS A 265 0.07 -8.28 18.32
C HIS A 265 -0.44 -6.92 17.86
N ASP A 266 -0.93 -6.84 16.61
CA ASP A 266 -1.42 -5.60 15.97
C ASP A 266 -0.37 -4.48 15.88
N ASN A 267 0.94 -4.79 15.98
CA ASN A 267 1.97 -3.80 15.72
C ASN A 267 2.30 -3.79 14.21
N TRP A 268 2.32 -2.62 13.63
CA TRP A 268 2.63 -2.46 12.21
C TRP A 268 4.14 -2.31 12.02
N ILE A 269 4.83 -3.44 11.89
CA ILE A 269 6.29 -3.54 11.91
C ILE A 269 6.86 -3.10 10.56
N VAL A 270 7.70 -2.08 10.60
CA VAL A 270 8.43 -1.58 9.43
C VAL A 270 9.49 -2.59 8.99
N ASN A 271 9.66 -2.71 7.69
CA ASN A 271 10.68 -3.57 7.09
C ASN A 271 12.07 -2.91 7.17
N THR A 272 12.92 -3.47 7.98
CA THR A 272 14.32 -3.04 8.19
C THR A 272 15.35 -3.94 7.51
N ASN A 273 14.91 -4.99 6.81
CA ASN A 273 15.81 -5.94 6.18
C ASN A 273 16.48 -5.38 4.91
N HIS A 274 15.75 -4.56 4.17
CA HIS A 274 16.27 -3.92 2.97
C HIS A 274 15.81 -2.47 2.76
N LEU A 275 15.02 -1.94 3.69
CA LEU A 275 14.56 -0.55 3.66
C LEU A 275 15.03 0.20 4.90
N TYR A 276 15.33 1.48 4.73
CA TYR A 276 15.45 2.44 5.81
C TYR A 276 14.32 3.47 5.66
N VAL A 277 13.50 3.61 6.69
CA VAL A 277 12.33 4.49 6.70
C VAL A 277 12.56 5.64 7.65
N GLU A 278 12.41 6.85 7.16
CA GLU A 278 12.49 8.11 7.90
C GLU A 278 11.11 8.77 7.91
N ILE A 279 10.81 9.46 9.00
CA ILE A 279 9.69 10.41 9.07
C ILE A 279 10.27 11.81 9.14
N LEU A 280 9.98 12.64 8.14
CA LEU A 280 10.57 13.96 7.97
C LEU A 280 9.53 15.08 8.07
N ASP A 281 9.96 16.23 8.58
CA ASP A 281 9.17 17.45 8.56
C ASP A 281 9.16 18.13 7.16
N ASN A 282 8.56 19.32 7.08
CA ASN A 282 8.52 20.10 5.82
C ASN A 282 9.90 20.62 5.38
N ASN A 283 10.87 20.68 6.29
CA ASN A 283 12.24 21.09 6.02
C ASN A 283 13.16 19.89 5.71
N ASN A 284 12.57 18.70 5.53
CA ASN A 284 13.27 17.43 5.30
C ASN A 284 14.19 16.98 6.46
N GLN A 285 13.89 17.43 7.69
CA GLN A 285 14.59 17.02 8.90
C GLN A 285 13.83 15.90 9.60
N PRO A 286 14.54 14.90 10.18
CA PRO A 286 13.92 13.82 10.94
C PRO A 286 13.11 14.36 12.12
N VAL A 287 11.89 13.86 12.30
CA VAL A 287 11.08 14.16 13.48
C VAL A 287 11.29 13.10 14.57
N PRO A 288 11.13 13.44 15.85
CA PRO A 288 11.15 12.48 16.94
C PRO A 288 10.07 11.39 16.77
N TYR A 289 10.30 10.21 17.31
CA TYR A 289 9.27 9.18 17.40
C TYR A 289 8.02 9.72 18.12
N GLY A 290 6.84 9.38 17.62
CA GLY A 290 5.57 9.91 18.10
C GLY A 290 5.13 11.22 17.41
N GLN A 291 5.91 11.74 16.48
CA GLN A 291 5.55 12.91 15.69
C GLN A 291 5.20 12.50 14.24
N PRO A 292 4.15 13.08 13.64
CA PRO A 292 3.80 12.82 12.25
C PRO A 292 4.71 13.58 11.28
N GLY A 293 4.92 13.02 10.09
CA GLY A 293 5.68 13.64 9.01
C GLY A 293 5.60 12.86 7.72
N LYS A 294 6.38 13.30 6.72
CA LYS A 294 6.49 12.66 5.41
C LYS A 294 7.22 11.33 5.53
N ILE A 295 6.67 10.27 4.93
CA ILE A 295 7.36 8.98 4.84
C ILE A 295 8.37 9.03 3.71
N VAL A 296 9.63 8.88 4.07
CA VAL A 296 10.78 8.87 3.15
C VAL A 296 11.51 7.53 3.30
N VAL A 297 11.82 6.88 2.18
CA VAL A 297 12.35 5.52 2.20
C VAL A 297 13.61 5.41 1.34
N THR A 298 14.60 4.70 1.87
CA THR A 298 15.81 4.30 1.14
C THR A 298 15.83 2.78 0.96
N ASP A 299 15.98 2.31 -0.29
CA ASP A 299 16.26 0.90 -0.59
C ASP A 299 17.77 0.67 -0.45
N LEU A 300 18.15 -0.11 0.56
CA LEU A 300 19.55 -0.32 0.95
C LEU A 300 20.36 -1.15 -0.05
N TYR A 301 19.69 -1.81 -1.01
CA TYR A 301 20.35 -2.77 -1.92
C TYR A 301 20.12 -2.49 -3.38
N ASN A 302 19.21 -1.59 -3.76
CA ASN A 302 18.92 -1.35 -5.16
C ASN A 302 20.01 -0.53 -5.85
N ARG A 303 20.99 -1.23 -6.43
CA ARG A 303 22.08 -0.62 -7.19
C ARG A 303 21.73 -0.23 -8.62
N ALA A 304 20.60 -0.70 -9.13
CA ALA A 304 20.18 -0.36 -10.48
C ALA A 304 19.57 1.04 -10.58
N HIS A 305 18.81 1.46 -9.58
CA HIS A 305 18.04 2.69 -9.60
C HIS A 305 18.05 3.35 -8.22
N PRO A 306 18.39 4.64 -8.08
CA PRO A 306 18.58 5.29 -6.78
C PRO A 306 17.25 5.59 -6.10
N PHE A 307 16.81 4.70 -5.22
CA PHE A 307 15.77 5.01 -4.23
C PHE A 307 16.46 5.37 -2.90
N ILE A 308 17.06 6.55 -2.84
CA ILE A 308 17.71 7.10 -1.65
C ILE A 308 16.91 8.31 -1.20
N ARG A 309 16.45 8.31 0.05
CA ARG A 309 15.55 9.31 0.61
C ARG A 309 14.36 9.63 -0.31
N TYR A 310 13.70 8.59 -0.80
CA TYR A 310 12.57 8.71 -1.71
C TYR A 310 11.28 9.00 -0.95
N GLU A 311 10.67 10.16 -1.21
CA GLU A 311 9.37 10.56 -0.66
C GLU A 311 8.24 9.81 -1.38
N LEU A 312 7.50 8.99 -0.62
CA LEU A 312 6.37 8.21 -1.14
C LEU A 312 5.15 9.07 -1.48
N GLY A 313 5.05 10.23 -0.86
CA GLY A 313 3.87 11.07 -0.87
C GLY A 313 2.82 10.59 0.15
N ASP A 314 3.22 9.81 1.13
CA ASP A 314 2.38 9.40 2.26
C ASP A 314 2.86 10.07 3.55
N LEU A 315 1.92 10.36 4.46
CA LEU A 315 2.21 10.83 5.82
C LEU A 315 2.04 9.69 6.81
N GLY A 316 2.96 9.61 7.75
CA GLY A 316 2.92 8.61 8.80
C GLY A 316 3.60 9.06 10.07
N GLN A 317 3.50 8.21 11.09
CA GLN A 317 4.10 8.43 12.40
C GLN A 317 4.68 7.11 12.90
N LEU A 318 5.95 7.15 13.33
CA LEU A 318 6.54 6.01 14.04
C LEU A 318 6.21 6.11 15.53
N SER A 319 5.93 4.97 16.13
CA SER A 319 5.61 4.84 17.56
C SER A 319 6.76 5.28 18.46
N THR A 320 6.46 5.83 19.63
CA THR A 320 7.44 6.07 20.69
C THR A 320 8.07 4.77 21.23
N LYS A 321 7.47 3.61 20.94
CA LYS A 321 8.01 2.28 21.26
C LYS A 321 9.00 1.76 20.20
N SER A 322 9.20 2.51 19.13
CA SER A 322 10.10 2.13 18.05
C SER A 322 11.55 2.07 18.50
N THR A 323 12.28 1.12 17.91
CA THR A 323 13.75 1.12 17.94
C THR A 323 14.25 1.19 16.51
N LEU A 324 15.54 1.50 16.31
CA LEU A 324 16.14 1.57 14.97
C LEU A 324 15.99 0.22 14.21
N GLN A 325 16.13 -0.90 14.91
CA GLN A 325 16.02 -2.26 14.35
C GLN A 325 14.55 -2.70 14.17
N ARG A 326 13.65 -2.21 15.02
CA ARG A 326 12.23 -2.55 14.98
C ARG A 326 11.34 -1.30 15.07
N PRO A 327 11.29 -0.50 14.01
CA PRO A 327 10.38 0.62 13.98
C PRO A 327 8.93 0.11 13.84
N ILE A 328 8.01 0.77 14.51
CA ILE A 328 6.57 0.47 14.51
C ILE A 328 5.86 1.68 13.92
N LEU A 329 5.08 1.48 12.87
CA LEU A 329 4.26 2.52 12.27
C LEU A 329 2.94 2.60 13.06
N ASP A 330 2.71 3.70 13.79
CA ASP A 330 1.49 3.90 14.59
C ASP A 330 0.34 4.43 13.75
N ALA A 331 0.65 5.26 12.75
CA ALA A 331 -0.37 5.87 11.92
C ALA A 331 0.12 6.05 10.47
N LEU A 332 -0.81 5.87 9.54
CA LEU A 332 -0.70 6.26 8.15
C LEU A 332 -1.88 7.19 7.86
N THR A 333 -1.58 8.49 7.64
CA THR A 333 -2.63 9.52 7.58
C THR A 333 -3.15 9.77 6.17
N GLY A 334 -2.54 9.13 5.15
CA GLY A 334 -2.91 9.28 3.74
C GLY A 334 -1.82 9.97 2.92
N ARG A 335 -2.15 10.30 1.68
CA ARG A 335 -1.17 10.85 0.74
C ARG A 335 -1.07 12.36 0.85
N THR A 336 0.12 12.91 0.65
CA THR A 336 0.37 14.35 0.53
C THR A 336 -0.38 14.98 -0.65
N SER A 337 -0.63 14.22 -1.72
CA SER A 337 -1.45 14.65 -2.87
C SER A 337 -2.96 14.69 -2.59
N ASP A 338 -3.38 14.17 -1.46
CA ASP A 338 -4.78 14.08 -1.07
C ASP A 338 -5.09 15.05 0.08
N PHE A 339 -4.27 16.13 0.24
CA PHE A 339 -4.62 17.21 1.15
C PHE A 339 -5.70 18.10 0.56
N ILE A 340 -6.59 18.51 1.45
CA ILE A 340 -7.52 19.59 1.21
C ILE A 340 -6.97 20.87 1.85
N THR A 341 -6.98 21.93 1.11
CA THR A 341 -6.82 23.27 1.68
C THR A 341 -8.22 23.82 1.95
N LEU A 342 -8.49 24.11 3.21
CA LEU A 342 -9.77 24.66 3.63
C LEU A 342 -9.75 26.19 3.48
N PRO A 343 -10.91 26.87 3.41
CA PRO A 343 -11.00 28.34 3.30
C PRO A 343 -10.24 29.11 4.38
N SER A 344 -10.13 28.55 5.59
CA SER A 344 -9.33 29.12 6.68
C SER A 344 -7.81 29.06 6.46
N GLY A 345 -7.35 28.40 5.39
CA GLY A 345 -5.94 28.07 5.17
C GLY A 345 -5.49 26.80 5.93
N LYS A 346 -6.35 26.18 6.73
CA LYS A 346 -6.07 24.90 7.38
C LYS A 346 -5.88 23.81 6.34
N ILE A 347 -4.82 23.03 6.50
CA ILE A 347 -4.57 21.86 5.67
C ILE A 347 -5.07 20.62 6.43
N ALA A 348 -5.89 19.80 5.79
CA ALA A 348 -6.37 18.53 6.32
C ALA A 348 -6.11 17.40 5.31
N ALA A 349 -5.92 16.18 5.77
CA ALA A 349 -5.85 15.03 4.86
C ALA A 349 -7.24 14.77 4.25
N GLY A 350 -7.31 14.58 2.93
CA GLY A 350 -8.57 14.29 2.23
C GLY A 350 -9.27 13.05 2.76
N LEU A 351 -8.50 12.07 3.21
CA LEU A 351 -9.02 10.89 3.90
C LEU A 351 -9.73 11.22 5.23
N THR A 352 -9.38 12.33 5.90
CA THR A 352 -10.12 12.81 7.08
C THR A 352 -11.55 13.18 6.70
N PHE A 353 -11.72 13.84 5.54
CA PHE A 353 -13.04 14.17 5.01
C PHE A 353 -13.84 12.88 4.70
N TYR A 354 -13.22 11.94 4.03
CA TYR A 354 -13.81 10.64 3.76
C TYR A 354 -14.22 9.91 5.06
N TYR A 355 -13.37 9.92 6.10
CA TYR A 355 -13.65 9.27 7.37
C TYR A 355 -14.85 9.89 8.09
N VAL A 356 -14.90 11.21 8.17
CA VAL A 356 -16.01 11.96 8.78
C VAL A 356 -17.32 11.65 8.08
N THR A 357 -17.32 11.68 6.75
CA THR A 357 -18.51 11.39 5.95
C THR A 357 -18.91 9.91 6.05
N LYS A 358 -17.95 8.98 6.05
CA LYS A 358 -18.19 7.54 6.19
C LYS A 358 -18.96 7.21 7.47
N THR A 359 -18.57 7.78 8.59
CA THR A 359 -19.18 7.50 9.90
C THR A 359 -20.70 7.78 9.90
N VAL A 360 -21.14 8.79 9.14
CA VAL A 360 -22.56 9.15 9.02
C VAL A 360 -23.26 8.35 7.91
N MET A 361 -22.62 8.24 6.74
CA MET A 361 -23.26 7.65 5.55
C MET A 361 -23.44 6.13 5.66
N THR A 362 -22.56 5.42 6.38
CA THR A 362 -22.65 3.96 6.47
C THR A 362 -23.54 3.45 7.61
N LYS A 363 -23.85 4.28 8.61
CA LYS A 363 -24.68 3.87 9.77
C LYS A 363 -26.16 3.78 9.42
N ASP A 364 -26.69 4.76 8.69
CA ASP A 364 -28.14 4.91 8.51
C ASP A 364 -28.63 4.93 7.05
N ALA A 365 -27.74 4.83 6.08
CA ALA A 365 -28.07 5.24 4.72
C ALA A 365 -27.95 4.18 3.62
N ASN A 366 -27.82 2.90 3.87
CA ASN A 366 -27.66 1.87 2.83
C ASN A 366 -26.61 2.20 1.74
N VAL A 367 -25.68 3.13 2.03
CA VAL A 367 -24.62 3.50 1.11
C VAL A 367 -23.59 2.38 1.04
N LYS A 368 -23.44 1.81 -0.14
CA LYS A 368 -22.51 0.71 -0.40
C LYS A 368 -21.06 1.20 -0.43
N GLU A 369 -20.82 2.23 -1.22
CA GLU A 369 -19.50 2.87 -1.38
C GLU A 369 -19.70 4.33 -1.80
N PHE A 370 -18.71 5.18 -1.56
CA PHE A 370 -18.71 6.57 -1.98
C PHE A 370 -17.29 7.08 -2.18
N ILE A 371 -17.14 8.16 -2.90
CA ILE A 371 -15.90 8.94 -3.06
C ILE A 371 -16.19 10.41 -2.77
N VAL A 372 -15.18 11.13 -2.35
CA VAL A 372 -15.26 12.58 -2.12
C VAL A 372 -14.28 13.27 -3.04
N GLU A 373 -14.72 14.34 -3.70
CA GLU A 373 -13.90 15.17 -4.58
C GLU A 373 -13.98 16.63 -4.15
N GLN A 374 -12.85 17.28 -3.87
CA GLN A 374 -12.79 18.73 -3.69
C GLN A 374 -12.79 19.38 -5.07
N ILE A 375 -13.88 20.05 -5.45
CA ILE A 375 -14.03 20.72 -6.76
C ILE A 375 -13.72 22.20 -6.71
N GLU A 376 -13.88 22.82 -5.53
CA GLU A 376 -13.50 24.20 -5.22
C GLU A 376 -12.98 24.26 -3.79
N ILE A 377 -12.29 25.33 -3.40
CA ILE A 377 -11.69 25.45 -2.06
C ILE A 377 -12.67 25.22 -0.91
N ASN A 378 -13.95 25.58 -1.10
CA ASN A 378 -15.01 25.41 -0.11
C ASN A 378 -16.10 24.41 -0.54
N THR A 379 -15.96 23.73 -1.70
CA THR A 379 -17.00 22.87 -2.28
C THR A 379 -16.50 21.46 -2.49
N PHE A 380 -17.25 20.51 -1.94
CA PHE A 380 -16.94 19.08 -2.02
C PHE A 380 -18.11 18.32 -2.64
N LYS A 381 -17.80 17.49 -3.61
CA LYS A 381 -18.74 16.57 -4.27
C LYS A 381 -18.61 15.19 -3.65
N ILE A 382 -19.73 14.57 -3.31
CA ILE A 382 -19.82 13.23 -2.75
C ILE A 382 -20.61 12.36 -3.72
N ASP A 383 -19.91 11.58 -4.55
CA ASP A 383 -20.51 10.58 -5.40
C ASP A 383 -20.69 9.28 -4.59
N TYR A 384 -21.91 8.73 -4.56
CA TYR A 384 -22.21 7.55 -3.74
C TYR A 384 -23.11 6.54 -4.46
N VAL A 385 -22.95 5.27 -4.09
CA VAL A 385 -23.80 4.15 -4.57
C VAL A 385 -24.68 3.68 -3.44
N SER A 386 -26.00 3.76 -3.65
CA SER A 386 -27.02 3.29 -2.71
C SER A 386 -28.27 2.81 -3.46
N THR A 387 -29.13 2.07 -2.79
CA THR A 387 -30.42 1.65 -3.34
C THR A 387 -31.42 2.81 -3.47
N GLU A 388 -31.35 3.77 -2.54
CA GLU A 388 -32.19 4.95 -2.48
C GLU A 388 -31.33 6.20 -2.32
N ALA A 389 -31.81 7.34 -2.78
CA ALA A 389 -31.15 8.61 -2.60
C ALA A 389 -31.04 8.98 -1.11
N LEU A 390 -29.95 9.65 -0.72
CA LEU A 390 -29.81 10.18 0.63
C LEU A 390 -30.90 11.18 0.93
N SER A 391 -31.65 10.92 2.01
CA SER A 391 -32.68 11.83 2.50
C SER A 391 -32.06 13.14 3.03
N GLN A 392 -32.88 14.19 3.10
CA GLN A 392 -32.44 15.48 3.67
C GLN A 392 -31.86 15.38 5.10
N PRO A 393 -32.47 14.63 6.04
CA PRO A 393 -31.88 14.41 7.36
C PRO A 393 -30.50 13.76 7.30
N GLN A 394 -30.26 12.80 6.41
CA GLN A 394 -28.96 12.14 6.26
C GLN A 394 -27.92 13.10 5.68
N GLN A 395 -28.24 13.88 4.65
CA GLN A 395 -27.35 14.90 4.10
C GLN A 395 -26.99 15.95 5.17
N LYS A 396 -27.99 16.38 5.98
CA LYS A 396 -27.75 17.31 7.10
C LYS A 396 -26.85 16.72 8.17
N ALA A 397 -26.97 15.42 8.47
CA ALA A 397 -26.10 14.75 9.42
C ALA A 397 -24.63 14.72 8.94
N VAL A 398 -24.41 14.50 7.63
CA VAL A 398 -23.09 14.58 7.01
C VAL A 398 -22.53 16.01 7.12
N GLN A 399 -23.34 17.02 6.80
CA GLN A 399 -22.95 18.44 6.91
C GLN A 399 -22.52 18.78 8.33
N LEU A 400 -23.30 18.41 9.36
CA LEU A 400 -22.98 18.67 10.76
C LEU A 400 -21.67 17.99 11.18
N ALA A 401 -21.39 16.79 10.69
CA ALA A 401 -20.14 16.11 10.97
C ALA A 401 -18.94 16.83 10.30
N VAL A 402 -19.10 17.27 9.06
CA VAL A 402 -18.08 18.06 8.36
C VAL A 402 -17.82 19.38 9.05
N ASP A 403 -18.87 20.13 9.43
CA ASP A 403 -18.77 21.39 10.16
C ASP A 403 -18.05 21.23 11.50
N LYS A 404 -18.28 20.12 12.20
CA LYS A 404 -17.69 19.84 13.51
C LYS A 404 -16.21 19.45 13.44
N TYR A 405 -15.84 18.61 12.48
CA TYR A 405 -14.52 17.96 12.45
C TYR A 405 -13.54 18.59 11.47
N LEU A 406 -14.03 19.31 10.47
CA LEU A 406 -13.21 20.01 9.49
C LEU A 406 -13.32 21.51 9.65
N GLU A 407 -14.34 22.11 9.03
CA GLU A 407 -14.58 23.55 9.07
C GLU A 407 -16.07 23.83 8.74
N PRO A 408 -16.71 24.80 9.41
CA PRO A 408 -18.06 25.20 9.08
C PRO A 408 -18.16 25.90 7.70
N ASN A 409 -19.36 25.90 7.13
CA ASN A 409 -19.70 26.54 5.86
C ASN A 409 -19.07 25.90 4.60
N LEU A 410 -18.57 24.67 4.69
CA LEU A 410 -18.20 23.91 3.50
C LEU A 410 -19.46 23.45 2.76
N LYS A 411 -19.49 23.64 1.43
CA LYS A 411 -20.60 23.24 0.57
C LYS A 411 -20.46 21.78 0.16
N LEU A 412 -21.48 20.97 0.43
CA LEU A 412 -21.53 19.56 0.05
C LEU A 412 -22.53 19.35 -1.08
N ILE A 413 -22.11 18.68 -2.14
CA ILE A 413 -22.94 18.27 -3.28
C ILE A 413 -23.01 16.74 -3.26
N PHE A 414 -24.23 16.20 -3.18
CA PHE A 414 -24.45 14.76 -3.15
C PHE A 414 -24.98 14.27 -4.49
N GLU A 415 -24.32 13.28 -5.09
CA GLU A 415 -24.72 12.70 -6.37
C GLU A 415 -24.79 11.18 -6.27
N GLN A 416 -26.00 10.64 -6.47
CA GLN A 416 -26.20 9.20 -6.51
C GLN A 416 -25.73 8.64 -7.86
N LYS A 417 -24.92 7.58 -7.80
CA LYS A 417 -24.39 6.86 -8.95
C LYS A 417 -24.85 5.40 -8.93
N THR A 418 -24.91 4.79 -10.07
CA THR A 418 -25.13 3.34 -10.19
C THR A 418 -23.86 2.56 -9.92
N ILE A 419 -22.71 3.13 -10.29
CA ILE A 419 -21.37 2.57 -10.09
C ILE A 419 -20.36 3.71 -9.90
N LEU A 420 -19.35 3.51 -9.08
CA LEU A 420 -18.23 4.43 -8.97
C LEU A 420 -17.08 3.99 -9.88
N GLU A 421 -16.46 4.98 -10.53
CA GLU A 421 -15.27 4.73 -11.34
C GLU A 421 -14.10 4.27 -10.47
N ARG A 422 -13.46 3.21 -10.92
CA ARG A 422 -12.24 2.69 -10.33
C ARG A 422 -11.04 2.99 -11.22
N GLU A 423 -9.88 3.11 -10.61
CA GLU A 423 -8.63 3.21 -11.36
C GLU A 423 -8.44 1.96 -12.26
N VAL A 424 -7.56 2.06 -13.25
CA VAL A 424 -7.18 0.91 -14.12
C VAL A 424 -6.71 -0.30 -13.31
N SER A 425 -6.14 -0.06 -12.13
CA SER A 425 -5.73 -1.09 -11.16
C SER A 425 -6.91 -1.81 -10.46
N GLY A 426 -8.12 -1.25 -10.54
CA GLY A 426 -9.30 -1.69 -9.80
C GLY A 426 -9.45 -1.08 -8.40
N LYS A 427 -8.54 -0.18 -7.97
CA LYS A 427 -8.65 0.53 -6.70
C LYS A 427 -9.76 1.56 -6.72
N LEU A 428 -10.46 1.72 -5.60
CA LEU A 428 -11.36 2.84 -5.37
C LEU A 428 -10.57 3.99 -4.72
N LYS A 429 -10.36 5.09 -5.44
CA LYS A 429 -9.75 6.29 -4.86
C LYS A 429 -10.80 7.03 -4.04
N GLN A 430 -10.69 6.93 -2.72
CA GLN A 430 -11.70 7.40 -1.76
C GLN A 430 -11.81 8.93 -1.67
N PHE A 431 -10.72 9.63 -1.98
CA PHE A 431 -10.68 11.08 -2.05
C PHE A 431 -9.94 11.54 -3.31
N ARG A 432 -10.41 12.64 -3.93
CA ARG A 432 -9.76 13.30 -5.07
C ARG A 432 -9.71 14.81 -4.81
N SER A 433 -8.60 15.46 -5.17
CA SER A 433 -8.56 16.91 -5.30
C SER A 433 -8.65 17.28 -6.77
N GLY A 434 -9.58 18.13 -7.11
CA GLY A 434 -9.74 18.72 -8.44
C GLY A 434 -9.07 20.09 -8.56
N LEU A 435 -8.34 20.54 -7.50
CA LEU A 435 -7.62 21.81 -7.43
C LEU A 435 -6.18 21.66 -7.91
#